data_5d4f639683e2f571f2c979bee5451a32
#
_entry.id   5d4f639683e2f571f2c979bee5451a32
#
_cell.length_a   1.000
_cell.length_b   1.000
_cell.length_c   1.000
_cell.angle_alpha   90.00
_cell.angle_beta   90.00
_cell.angle_gamma   90.00
#
_symmetry.space_group_name_H-M   'P 1'
#
loop_
_entity.id
_entity.type
_entity.pdbx_description
1 polymer ?
#
loop_
_entity_poly.entity_id
_entity_poly.type
_entity_poly.pdbx_seq_one_letter_code
_entity_poly.pdbx_strand_id
1 'polypeptide(L)'
;MVNPQEQSQSEQEIMFKASFIEKHLQELSEKFEYISQQLSELEGFSNDLKSMKTLKDKEIFASLGRGIYAKAFCKDKDLFVNVGSGVIVKKTPEEALGIINSQMKSFYEAKTNLAMQLEAYKRLMTETLAELEKSKRK
;
A
#
# COMPACT_ATOMS: atom_id res chain seq x y z
N MET A 1 -43.86 5.34 24.14
CA MET A 1 -42.82 6.26 24.71
C MET A 1 -41.58 5.46 25.06
N VAL A 2 -40.46 5.82 24.49
CA VAL A 2 -39.16 5.19 24.82
C VAL A 2 -38.68 5.81 26.13
N ASN A 3 -38.22 4.96 27.06
CA ASN A 3 -37.63 5.40 28.31
C ASN A 3 -36.36 6.25 28.03
N PRO A 4 -36.19 7.44 28.64
CA PRO A 4 -34.97 8.24 28.44
C PRO A 4 -33.68 7.51 28.73
N GLN A 5 -33.63 6.56 29.65
CA GLN A 5 -32.44 5.74 29.93
C GLN A 5 -32.11 4.80 28.79
N GLU A 6 -33.11 4.18 28.18
CA GLU A 6 -32.94 3.30 27.03
C GLU A 6 -32.45 4.07 25.81
N GLN A 7 -32.97 5.28 25.60
CA GLN A 7 -32.54 6.17 24.51
C GLN A 7 -31.10 6.59 24.69
N SER A 8 -30.67 6.94 25.91
CA SER A 8 -29.30 7.29 26.22
C SER A 8 -28.33 6.10 25.99
N GLN A 9 -28.72 4.89 26.38
CA GLN A 9 -27.91 3.67 26.15
C GLN A 9 -27.79 3.38 24.65
N SER A 10 -28.89 3.53 23.91
CA SER A 10 -28.88 3.34 22.45
C SER A 10 -27.95 4.33 21.75
N GLU A 11 -27.98 5.60 22.15
CA GLU A 11 -27.07 6.61 21.64
C GLU A 11 -25.61 6.28 21.94
N GLN A 12 -25.32 5.83 23.16
CA GLN A 12 -23.96 5.43 23.57
C GLN A 12 -23.45 4.24 22.74
N GLU A 13 -24.31 3.25 22.49
CA GLU A 13 -23.97 2.09 21.67
C GLU A 13 -23.65 2.49 20.23
N ILE A 14 -24.45 3.40 19.66
CA ILE A 14 -24.24 3.92 18.31
C ILE A 14 -22.92 4.72 18.23
N MET A 15 -22.66 5.56 19.22
CA MET A 15 -21.42 6.33 19.30
C MET A 15 -20.19 5.42 19.42
N PHE A 16 -20.29 4.35 20.21
CA PHE A 16 -19.23 3.37 20.37
C PHE A 16 -18.96 2.65 19.04
N LYS A 17 -20.02 2.25 18.34
CA LYS A 17 -19.95 1.64 17.03
C LYS A 17 -19.30 2.58 16.01
N ALA A 18 -19.68 3.86 16.02
CA ALA A 18 -19.09 4.87 15.15
C ALA A 18 -17.60 5.05 15.40
N SER A 19 -17.18 5.08 16.67
CA SER A 19 -15.76 5.17 17.04
C SER A 19 -14.96 3.97 16.56
N PHE A 20 -15.53 2.78 16.66
CA PHE A 20 -14.91 1.55 16.19
C PHE A 20 -14.71 1.57 14.67
N ILE A 21 -15.75 2.00 13.94
CA ILE A 21 -15.70 2.13 12.47
C ILE A 21 -14.65 3.17 12.07
N GLU A 22 -14.62 4.32 12.74
CA GLU A 22 -13.64 5.38 12.47
C GLU A 22 -12.20 4.88 12.63
N LYS A 23 -11.94 4.12 13.69
CA LYS A 23 -10.62 3.54 13.93
C LYS A 23 -10.23 2.56 12.81
N HIS A 24 -11.18 1.71 12.38
CA HIS A 24 -10.95 0.79 11.27
C HIS A 24 -10.70 1.52 9.96
N LEU A 25 -11.46 2.58 9.69
CA LEU A 25 -11.26 3.40 8.49
C LEU A 25 -9.86 4.00 8.47
N GLN A 26 -9.38 4.50 9.61
CA GLN A 26 -8.04 5.06 9.73
C GLN A 26 -6.97 4.02 9.46
N GLU A 27 -7.09 2.84 10.06
CA GLU A 27 -6.14 1.74 9.85
C GLU A 27 -6.10 1.28 8.40
N LEU A 28 -7.26 1.14 7.76
CA LEU A 28 -7.37 0.76 6.36
C LEU A 28 -6.80 1.83 5.43
N SER A 29 -7.04 3.10 5.75
CA SER A 29 -6.50 4.23 4.97
C SER A 29 -4.97 4.26 5.02
N GLU A 30 -4.40 4.01 6.19
CA GLU A 30 -2.94 3.94 6.35
C GLU A 30 -2.33 2.78 5.56
N LYS A 31 -2.97 1.62 5.59
CA LYS A 31 -2.55 0.46 4.80
C LYS A 31 -2.65 0.71 3.30
N PHE A 32 -3.73 1.34 2.87
CA PHE A 32 -3.95 1.70 1.48
C PHE A 32 -2.87 2.65 0.98
N GLU A 33 -2.56 3.66 1.77
CA GLU A 33 -1.53 4.65 1.44
C GLU A 33 -0.15 4.00 1.36
N TYR A 34 0.18 3.13 2.32
CA TYR A 34 1.44 2.38 2.32
C TYR A 34 1.59 1.52 1.05
N ILE A 35 0.56 0.77 0.70
CA ILE A 35 0.58 -0.09 -0.50
C ILE A 35 0.66 0.75 -1.77
N SER A 36 -0.04 1.89 -1.83
CA SER A 36 0.04 2.82 -2.95
C SER A 36 1.45 3.35 -3.14
N GLN A 37 2.12 3.68 -2.06
CA GLN A 37 3.51 4.14 -2.08
C GLN A 37 4.46 3.04 -2.55
N GLN A 38 4.30 1.81 -2.05
CA GLN A 38 5.10 0.67 -2.48
C GLN A 38 4.92 0.38 -3.97
N LEU A 39 3.68 0.48 -4.48
CA LEU A 39 3.41 0.34 -5.91
C LEU A 39 4.10 1.40 -6.74
N SER A 40 4.05 2.66 -6.30
CA SER A 40 4.70 3.76 -6.99
C SER A 40 6.21 3.53 -7.09
N GLU A 41 6.84 3.09 -6.01
CA GLU A 41 8.26 2.77 -5.98
C GLU A 41 8.60 1.60 -6.93
N LEU A 42 7.78 0.55 -6.94
CA LEU A 42 7.97 -0.60 -7.83
C LEU A 42 7.78 -0.22 -9.30
N GLU A 43 6.82 0.64 -9.61
CA GLU A 43 6.60 1.14 -10.97
C GLU A 43 7.81 1.94 -11.46
N GLY A 44 8.36 2.82 -10.61
CA GLY A 44 9.57 3.57 -10.90
C GLY A 44 10.76 2.65 -11.14
N PHE A 45 10.93 1.66 -10.27
CA PHE A 45 11.99 0.66 -10.39
C PHE A 45 11.82 -0.21 -11.64
N SER A 46 10.59 -0.59 -11.98
CA SER A 46 10.29 -1.31 -13.22
C SER A 46 10.73 -0.53 -14.46
N ASN A 47 10.47 0.77 -14.48
CA ASN A 47 10.89 1.64 -15.57
C ASN A 47 12.42 1.73 -15.66
N ASP A 48 13.10 1.81 -14.52
CA ASP A 48 14.56 1.82 -14.45
C ASP A 48 15.14 0.51 -14.99
N LEU A 49 14.56 -0.63 -14.64
CA LEU A 49 14.98 -1.94 -15.16
C LEU A 49 14.81 -2.04 -16.68
N LYS A 50 13.74 -1.47 -17.22
CA LYS A 50 13.51 -1.44 -18.67
C LYS A 50 14.58 -0.62 -19.38
N SER A 51 15.04 0.48 -18.78
CA SER A 51 16.09 1.30 -19.35
C SER A 51 17.47 0.64 -19.27
N MET A 52 17.65 -0.32 -18.37
CA MET A 52 18.93 -1.06 -18.20
C MET A 52 19.29 -1.96 -19.38
N LYS A 53 18.38 -2.25 -20.27
CA LYS A 53 18.65 -3.02 -21.49
C LYS A 53 19.71 -2.37 -22.39
N THR A 54 19.93 -1.07 -22.23
CA THR A 54 20.87 -0.28 -23.03
C THR A 54 22.10 0.16 -22.24
N LEU A 55 22.33 -0.39 -21.05
CA LEU A 55 23.38 0.07 -20.12
C LEU A 55 24.76 -0.52 -20.35
N LYS A 56 24.93 -1.46 -21.28
CA LYS A 56 26.26 -2.03 -21.54
C LYS A 56 27.24 -0.91 -21.90
N ASP A 57 28.37 -0.89 -21.23
CA ASP A 57 29.45 0.11 -21.40
C ASP A 57 29.07 1.54 -21.07
N LYS A 58 27.96 1.73 -20.32
CA LYS A 58 27.55 3.07 -19.84
C LYS A 58 28.01 3.34 -18.43
N GLU A 59 28.35 4.60 -18.20
CA GLU A 59 28.64 5.12 -16.88
C GLU A 59 27.36 5.29 -16.08
N ILE A 60 27.38 4.80 -14.83
CA ILE A 60 26.25 4.94 -13.91
C ILE A 60 26.73 5.51 -12.58
N PHE A 61 25.77 5.98 -11.77
CA PHE A 61 26.01 6.33 -10.38
C PHE A 61 25.49 5.20 -9.49
N ALA A 62 26.41 4.49 -8.83
CA ALA A 62 26.06 3.42 -7.90
C ALA A 62 25.85 4.00 -6.51
N SER A 63 24.71 3.72 -5.89
CA SER A 63 24.39 4.20 -4.55
C SER A 63 25.21 3.43 -3.51
N LEU A 64 25.93 4.16 -2.66
CA LEU A 64 26.63 3.62 -1.50
C LEU A 64 25.78 3.73 -0.22
N GLY A 65 24.63 4.35 -0.31
CA GLY A 65 23.76 4.65 0.82
C GLY A 65 23.89 6.08 1.31
N ARG A 66 22.92 6.53 2.07
CA ARG A 66 22.88 7.87 2.70
C ARG A 66 23.08 9.04 1.74
N GLY A 67 22.65 8.88 0.49
CA GLY A 67 22.77 9.94 -0.52
C GLY A 67 24.15 10.05 -1.14
N ILE A 68 25.05 9.11 -0.89
CA ILE A 68 26.40 9.08 -1.46
C ILE A 68 26.42 8.13 -2.65
N TYR A 69 26.98 8.60 -3.76
CA TYR A 69 27.03 7.86 -5.02
C TYR A 69 28.48 7.79 -5.52
N ALA A 70 28.80 6.68 -6.16
CA ALA A 70 30.09 6.51 -6.85
C ALA A 70 29.82 6.29 -8.33
N LYS A 71 30.71 6.82 -9.17
CA LYS A 71 30.69 6.51 -10.61
C LYS A 71 31.12 5.06 -10.82
N ALA A 72 30.41 4.35 -11.68
CA ALA A 72 30.70 2.97 -12.01
C ALA A 72 30.41 2.71 -13.48
N PHE A 73 31.03 1.68 -14.01
CA PHE A 73 30.79 1.22 -15.38
C PHE A 73 30.06 -0.12 -15.35
N CYS A 74 28.97 -0.24 -16.09
CA CYS A 74 28.31 -1.53 -16.31
C CYS A 74 29.00 -2.27 -17.44
N LYS A 75 29.71 -3.36 -17.13
CA LYS A 75 30.39 -4.18 -18.11
C LYS A 75 29.45 -5.08 -18.89
N ASP A 76 28.37 -5.54 -18.24
CA ASP A 76 27.38 -6.39 -18.86
C ASP A 76 25.97 -6.01 -18.36
N LYS A 77 24.95 -6.72 -18.87
CA LYS A 77 23.55 -6.45 -18.54
C LYS A 77 23.06 -7.22 -17.32
N ASP A 78 23.87 -8.12 -16.79
CA ASP A 78 23.44 -9.00 -15.73
C ASP A 78 23.32 -8.26 -14.40
N LEU A 79 22.30 -8.61 -13.65
CA LEU A 79 21.99 -8.07 -12.35
C LEU A 79 22.22 -9.14 -11.28
N PHE A 80 22.52 -8.68 -10.06
CA PHE A 80 22.69 -9.57 -8.92
C PHE A 80 21.57 -9.28 -7.92
N VAL A 81 20.75 -10.29 -7.66
CA VAL A 81 19.55 -10.18 -6.84
C VAL A 81 19.71 -10.99 -5.56
N ASN A 82 19.48 -10.34 -4.43
CA ASN A 82 19.42 -11.04 -3.14
C ASN A 82 18.05 -11.73 -3.04
N VAL A 83 18.06 -13.06 -3.02
CA VAL A 83 16.81 -13.86 -2.95
C VAL A 83 16.47 -14.31 -1.52
N GLY A 84 17.19 -13.80 -0.54
CA GLY A 84 17.00 -14.11 0.87
C GLY A 84 18.18 -14.83 1.49
N SER A 85 18.31 -14.78 2.81
CA SER A 85 19.37 -15.43 3.61
C SER A 85 20.80 -15.14 3.11
N GLY A 86 21.02 -13.97 2.50
CA GLY A 86 22.33 -13.57 1.99
C GLY A 86 22.73 -14.25 0.67
N VAL A 87 21.83 -15.01 0.06
CA VAL A 87 22.08 -15.67 -1.24
C VAL A 87 21.85 -14.68 -2.38
N ILE A 88 22.88 -14.46 -3.18
CA ILE A 88 22.83 -13.58 -4.35
C ILE A 88 22.86 -14.42 -5.61
N VAL A 89 21.89 -14.15 -6.50
CA VAL A 89 21.71 -14.88 -7.75
C VAL A 89 21.83 -13.92 -8.92
N LYS A 90 22.53 -14.36 -9.97
CA LYS A 90 22.68 -13.61 -11.21
C LYS A 90 21.38 -13.72 -12.02
N LYS A 91 20.82 -12.60 -12.45
CA LYS A 91 19.59 -12.52 -13.23
C LYS A 91 19.75 -11.55 -14.38
N THR A 92 19.06 -11.84 -15.48
CA THR A 92 18.94 -10.87 -16.58
C THR A 92 17.96 -9.76 -16.18
N PRO A 93 17.99 -8.59 -16.84
CA PRO A 93 16.99 -7.55 -16.63
C PRO A 93 15.57 -8.04 -16.85
N GLU A 94 15.33 -8.91 -17.83
CA GLU A 94 14.01 -9.49 -18.10
C GLU A 94 13.53 -10.38 -16.95
N GLU A 95 14.43 -11.22 -16.40
CA GLU A 95 14.08 -12.07 -15.25
C GLU A 95 13.80 -11.23 -14.00
N ALA A 96 14.60 -10.19 -13.75
CA ALA A 96 14.38 -9.26 -12.64
C ALA A 96 13.05 -8.51 -12.81
N LEU A 97 12.74 -8.08 -14.03
CA LEU A 97 11.47 -7.42 -14.35
C LEU A 97 10.27 -8.34 -14.07
N GLY A 98 10.39 -9.63 -14.40
CA GLY A 98 9.36 -10.63 -14.08
C GLY A 98 9.08 -10.73 -12.59
N ILE A 99 10.13 -10.69 -11.76
CA ILE A 99 9.99 -10.72 -10.30
C ILE A 99 9.25 -9.46 -9.82
N ILE A 100 9.63 -8.29 -10.32
CA ILE A 100 9.00 -7.02 -9.96
C ILE A 100 7.54 -6.98 -10.40
N ASN A 101 7.24 -7.45 -11.61
CA ASN A 101 5.86 -7.51 -12.10
C ASN A 101 4.97 -8.42 -11.24
N SER A 102 5.52 -9.54 -10.75
CA SER A 102 4.79 -10.42 -9.82
C SER A 102 4.49 -9.73 -8.49
N GLN A 103 5.46 -9.01 -7.96
CA GLN A 103 5.27 -8.23 -6.73
C GLN A 103 4.22 -7.13 -6.92
N MET A 104 4.29 -6.41 -8.05
CA MET A 104 3.31 -5.36 -8.37
C MET A 104 1.89 -5.93 -8.46
N LYS A 105 1.73 -7.09 -9.09
CA LYS A 105 0.44 -7.76 -9.19
C LYS A 105 -0.16 -8.02 -7.80
N SER A 106 0.65 -8.55 -6.88
CA SER A 106 0.21 -8.80 -5.50
C SER A 106 -0.21 -7.52 -4.79
N PHE A 107 0.53 -6.44 -4.97
CA PHE A 107 0.19 -5.15 -4.38
C PHE A 107 -1.07 -4.55 -5.01
N TYR A 108 -1.28 -4.69 -6.32
CA TYR A 108 -2.51 -4.24 -6.97
C TYR A 108 -3.73 -4.97 -6.44
N GLU A 109 -3.62 -6.29 -6.25
CA GLU A 109 -4.70 -7.09 -5.66
C GLU A 109 -5.00 -6.65 -4.22
N ALA A 110 -3.97 -6.44 -3.41
CA ALA A 110 -4.14 -5.95 -2.05
C ALA A 110 -4.76 -4.55 -2.02
N LYS A 111 -4.34 -3.66 -2.92
CA LYS A 111 -4.88 -2.31 -3.03
C LYS A 111 -6.36 -2.33 -3.39
N THR A 112 -6.76 -3.19 -4.33
CA THR A 112 -8.15 -3.36 -4.73
C THR A 112 -9.00 -3.85 -3.56
N ASN A 113 -8.52 -4.84 -2.82
CA ASN A 113 -9.21 -5.34 -1.63
C ASN A 113 -9.38 -4.27 -0.56
N LEU A 114 -8.34 -3.49 -0.30
CA LEU A 114 -8.40 -2.39 0.66
C LEU A 114 -9.38 -1.29 0.23
N ALA A 115 -9.42 -0.97 -1.07
CA ALA A 115 -10.38 -0.01 -1.61
C ALA A 115 -11.82 -0.47 -1.39
N MET A 116 -12.09 -1.75 -1.60
CA MET A 116 -13.41 -2.33 -1.36
C MET A 116 -13.80 -2.29 0.11
N GLN A 117 -12.88 -2.63 1.00
CA GLN A 117 -13.10 -2.56 2.44
C GLN A 117 -13.34 -1.13 2.92
N LEU A 118 -12.56 -0.17 2.42
CA LEU A 118 -12.74 1.26 2.72
C LEU A 118 -14.13 1.72 2.32
N GLU A 119 -14.58 1.36 1.13
CA GLU A 119 -15.91 1.71 0.63
C GLU A 119 -17.01 1.14 1.53
N ALA A 120 -16.88 -0.13 1.92
CA ALA A 120 -17.85 -0.80 2.79
C ALA A 120 -17.92 -0.12 4.17
N TYR A 121 -16.78 0.21 4.76
CA TYR A 121 -16.76 0.87 6.06
C TYR A 121 -17.25 2.32 5.99
N LYS A 122 -17.02 3.02 4.89
CA LYS A 122 -17.57 4.37 4.66
C LYS A 122 -19.10 4.34 4.61
N ARG A 123 -19.68 3.35 3.93
CA ARG A 123 -21.15 3.17 3.92
C ARG A 123 -21.66 2.87 5.31
N LEU A 124 -20.99 1.98 6.02
CA LEU A 124 -21.37 1.61 7.38
C LEU A 124 -21.32 2.83 8.31
N MET A 125 -20.32 3.68 8.16
CA MET A 125 -20.23 4.93 8.92
C MET A 125 -21.41 5.87 8.61
N THR A 126 -21.74 6.02 7.33
CA THR A 126 -22.87 6.86 6.90
C THR A 126 -24.19 6.36 7.50
N GLU A 127 -24.42 5.06 7.47
CA GLU A 127 -25.62 4.43 8.06
C GLU A 127 -25.66 4.61 9.58
N THR A 128 -24.52 4.45 10.23
CA THR A 128 -24.41 4.61 11.69
C THR A 128 -24.67 6.04 12.12
N LEU A 129 -24.16 7.03 11.39
CA LEU A 129 -24.41 8.45 11.67
C LEU A 129 -25.88 8.80 11.44
N ALA A 130 -26.52 8.22 10.43
CA ALA A 130 -27.95 8.39 10.18
C ALA A 130 -28.80 7.82 11.33
N GLU A 131 -28.41 6.66 11.87
CA GLU A 131 -29.06 6.09 13.06
C GLU A 131 -28.94 7.00 14.26
N LEU A 132 -27.78 7.59 14.46
CA LEU A 132 -27.52 8.53 15.55
C LEU A 132 -28.42 9.77 15.44
N GLU A 133 -28.55 10.34 14.25
CA GLU A 133 -29.44 11.48 14.00
C GLU A 133 -30.89 11.14 14.30
N LYS A 134 -31.38 9.99 13.86
CA LYS A 134 -32.73 9.52 14.15
C LYS A 134 -32.97 9.36 15.65
N SER A 135 -31.99 8.84 16.37
CA SER A 135 -32.07 8.68 17.83
C SER A 135 -32.19 10.02 18.53
N LYS A 136 -31.46 11.05 18.07
CA LYS A 136 -31.50 12.39 18.68
C LYS A 136 -32.80 13.16 18.39
N ARG A 137 -33.46 12.85 17.25
CA ARG A 137 -34.71 13.54 16.86
C ARG A 137 -35.97 13.02 17.56
N LYS A 138 -35.85 11.87 18.21
CA LYS A 138 -36.93 11.31 19.00
C LYS A 138 -36.75 11.68 20.47
#